data_f3c1c979639a353ce969fc2fd9922ef1
#
_entry.id   f3c1c979639a353ce969fc2fd9922ef1
#
_cell.length_a   1.000
_cell.length_b   1.000
_cell.length_c   1.000
_cell.angle_alpha   90.00
_cell.angle_beta   90.00
_cell.angle_gamma   90.00
#
_symmetry.space_group_name_H-M   'P 1'
#
loop_
_entity.id
_entity.type
_entity.pdbx_description
1 polymer ?
#
loop_
_entity_poly.entity_id
_entity_poly.type
_entity_poly.pdbx_seq_one_letter_code
_entity_poly.pdbx_strand_id
1 'polypeptide(L)'
;MENVFDIECDGLNPTKIHCLVVDGVAITDYQEMRDCLNKATTLVGHNIIRYDIPVLERLLNITIKATLVDTLALSWYLYPTRSRHGLAVWGEDFGVAKPKVDDWDNLPVEEYIHRCKEDVRINTKLWELQKEFLEALYEGKYQDLVEYLTFKMTCASGQEELGWKIDEQKAQDLLELMEERQDTAKTALHSVMPEVPKYSKKSRPKEPFKMDGTLSAVGVRWKELTEEHKLSFDYEGEVQVLVKHVPPNASSSKQIKDWLFSLGWLPATFKFVEEGRQIPQIKDNDGMLCVSVENMVKDNPELASLSELGVLGHRIGIVKGFLESAKKGFVTAGIQGFTNTLRFKHKTCVNIPSLRKPYGEEIRSILTVRKDTNELVGSDMCSLEDRSKQHYIYPIDPQYVESVNTDGYDGHLDLAITSGMITEEEGEFYKWYKANH
;
A
#
# COMPACT_ATOMS: atom_id res chain seq x y z
N MET A 1 9.07 -36.68 -6.24
CA MET A 1 8.40 -36.64 -4.90
C MET A 1 8.47 -35.18 -4.46
N GLU A 2 7.34 -34.65 -3.99
CA GLU A 2 7.26 -33.29 -3.48
C GLU A 2 7.72 -33.29 -2.01
N ASN A 3 8.69 -32.47 -1.66
CA ASN A 3 9.21 -32.39 -0.31
C ASN A 3 8.90 -31.03 0.28
N VAL A 4 8.14 -30.97 1.37
CA VAL A 4 7.84 -29.73 2.09
C VAL A 4 8.96 -29.45 3.07
N PHE A 5 9.52 -28.23 3.00
CA PHE A 5 10.67 -27.86 3.81
C PHE A 5 10.58 -26.44 4.37
N ASP A 6 11.39 -26.20 5.37
CA ASP A 6 11.63 -24.89 5.98
C ASP A 6 13.01 -24.86 6.62
N ILE A 7 13.57 -23.66 6.86
CA ILE A 7 14.85 -23.47 7.56
C ILE A 7 14.71 -22.47 8.72
N GLU A 8 15.52 -22.66 9.76
CA GLU A 8 15.72 -21.64 10.76
C GLU A 8 17.18 -21.18 10.79
N CYS A 9 17.36 -19.86 10.85
CA CYS A 9 18.66 -19.17 10.71
C CYS A 9 18.85 -18.13 11.80
N ASP A 10 20.08 -17.57 11.90
CA ASP A 10 20.48 -16.53 12.85
C ASP A 10 20.00 -15.10 12.48
N GLY A 11 19.08 -14.94 11.53
CA GLY A 11 18.47 -13.65 11.22
C GLY A 11 18.11 -13.47 9.74
N LEU A 12 17.78 -12.23 9.37
CA LEU A 12 17.34 -11.90 7.98
C LEU A 12 18.51 -11.91 6.97
N ASN A 13 19.74 -11.67 7.40
CA ASN A 13 20.96 -11.83 6.61
C ASN A 13 21.86 -12.89 7.27
N PRO A 14 21.44 -14.14 7.22
CA PRO A 14 22.03 -15.15 8.07
C PRO A 14 23.48 -15.49 7.69
N THR A 15 24.24 -15.84 8.71
CA THR A 15 25.58 -16.41 8.59
C THR A 15 25.59 -17.90 8.93
N LYS A 16 24.51 -18.39 9.56
CA LYS A 16 24.37 -19.76 10.01
C LYS A 16 22.95 -20.26 9.82
N ILE A 17 22.83 -21.52 9.36
CA ILE A 17 21.60 -22.29 9.36
C ILE A 17 21.61 -23.16 10.63
N HIS A 18 20.58 -22.99 11.48
CA HIS A 18 20.44 -23.78 12.70
C HIS A 18 19.89 -25.18 12.38
N CYS A 19 18.90 -25.28 11.52
CA CYS A 19 18.34 -26.52 11.02
C CYS A 19 17.65 -26.34 9.69
N LEU A 20 17.58 -27.42 8.94
CA LEU A 20 16.68 -27.67 7.80
C LEU A 20 15.71 -28.77 8.21
N VAL A 21 14.43 -28.57 7.99
CA VAL A 21 13.42 -29.64 8.18
C VAL A 21 12.79 -29.96 6.83
N VAL A 22 12.80 -31.22 6.44
CA VAL A 22 12.20 -31.72 5.20
C VAL A 22 11.22 -32.84 5.58
N ASP A 23 9.94 -32.68 5.24
CA ASP A 23 8.87 -33.63 5.56
C ASP A 23 8.86 -34.07 7.03
N GLY A 24 9.16 -33.13 7.95
CA GLY A 24 9.21 -33.34 9.39
C GLY A 24 10.52 -33.94 9.93
N VAL A 25 11.47 -34.30 9.05
CA VAL A 25 12.80 -34.78 9.44
C VAL A 25 13.77 -33.60 9.57
N ALA A 26 14.34 -33.40 10.74
CA ALA A 26 15.30 -32.34 11.01
C ALA A 26 16.74 -32.76 10.65
N ILE A 27 17.45 -31.85 10.00
CA ILE A 27 18.84 -32.00 9.57
C ILE A 27 19.61 -30.80 10.09
N THR A 28 20.72 -31.01 10.79
CA THR A 28 21.59 -29.94 11.35
C THR A 28 22.99 -29.96 10.74
N ASP A 29 23.42 -31.09 10.17
CA ASP A 29 24.69 -31.21 9.46
C ASP A 29 24.60 -30.65 8.04
N TYR A 30 25.54 -29.78 7.68
CA TYR A 30 25.55 -29.09 6.38
C TYR A 30 25.80 -30.03 5.20
N GLN A 31 26.53 -31.16 5.39
CA GLN A 31 26.71 -32.12 4.31
C GLN A 31 25.44 -32.92 4.06
N GLU A 32 24.76 -33.32 5.12
CA GLU A 32 23.46 -33.98 5.01
C GLU A 32 22.41 -33.05 4.39
N MET A 33 22.41 -31.75 4.71
CA MET A 33 21.56 -30.77 4.03
C MET A 33 21.82 -30.73 2.52
N ARG A 34 23.10 -30.64 2.10
CA ARG A 34 23.47 -30.66 0.67
C ARG A 34 22.98 -31.93 -0.02
N ASP A 35 23.20 -33.07 0.60
CA ASP A 35 22.82 -34.35 0.05
C ASP A 35 21.32 -34.53 -0.10
N CYS A 36 20.54 -34.00 0.89
CA CYS A 36 19.09 -33.98 0.87
C CYS A 36 18.57 -33.08 -0.27
N LEU A 37 19.03 -31.82 -0.33
CA LEU A 37 18.59 -30.86 -1.32
C LEU A 37 18.97 -31.22 -2.74
N ASN A 38 20.15 -31.83 -2.96
CA ASN A 38 20.59 -32.31 -4.28
C ASN A 38 19.77 -33.51 -4.82
N LYS A 39 19.11 -34.26 -3.94
CA LYS A 39 18.25 -35.38 -4.31
C LYS A 39 16.80 -34.97 -4.54
N ALA A 40 16.41 -33.83 -4.07
CA ALA A 40 15.03 -33.33 -4.18
C ALA A 40 14.70 -33.06 -5.66
N THR A 41 13.49 -33.46 -6.08
CA THR A 41 12.96 -33.17 -7.42
C THR A 41 12.02 -31.95 -7.38
N THR A 42 11.28 -31.82 -6.29
CA THR A 42 10.39 -30.69 -6.05
C THR A 42 10.50 -30.27 -4.60
N LEU A 43 10.73 -28.98 -4.36
CA LEU A 43 10.79 -28.37 -3.04
C LEU A 43 9.62 -27.41 -2.87
N VAL A 44 8.85 -27.60 -1.82
CA VAL A 44 7.69 -26.79 -1.48
C VAL A 44 7.96 -26.05 -0.17
N GLY A 45 7.82 -24.75 -0.16
CA GLY A 45 8.00 -23.97 1.06
C GLY A 45 7.30 -22.62 0.98
N HIS A 46 7.35 -21.85 2.07
CA HIS A 46 6.63 -20.59 2.19
C HIS A 46 7.57 -19.40 2.12
N ASN A 47 7.47 -18.59 1.05
CA ASN A 47 8.39 -17.48 0.76
C ASN A 47 9.82 -17.93 0.43
N ILE A 48 9.97 -19.14 -0.05
CA ILE A 48 11.27 -19.78 -0.26
C ILE A 48 12.12 -19.10 -1.33
N ILE A 49 11.48 -18.57 -2.38
CA ILE A 49 12.20 -17.91 -3.49
C ILE A 49 12.95 -16.67 -3.04
N ARG A 50 12.41 -15.96 -2.05
CA ARG A 50 12.95 -14.69 -1.56
C ARG A 50 13.83 -14.84 -0.33
N TYR A 51 13.80 -15.99 0.34
CA TYR A 51 14.57 -16.17 1.57
C TYR A 51 15.30 -17.53 1.60
N ASP A 52 14.60 -18.64 1.74
CA ASP A 52 15.22 -19.94 2.04
C ASP A 52 16.19 -20.40 0.96
N ILE A 53 15.78 -20.37 -0.31
CA ILE A 53 16.61 -20.83 -1.44
C ILE A 53 17.90 -19.99 -1.57
N PRO A 54 17.86 -18.65 -1.62
CA PRO A 54 19.07 -17.83 -1.64
C PRO A 54 20.01 -18.08 -0.44
N VAL A 55 19.44 -18.28 0.76
CA VAL A 55 20.22 -18.58 1.97
C VAL A 55 20.90 -19.93 1.88
N LEU A 56 20.16 -20.98 1.49
CA LEU A 56 20.68 -22.33 1.33
C LEU A 56 21.78 -22.38 0.26
N GLU A 57 21.55 -21.80 -0.91
CA GLU A 57 22.54 -21.77 -1.99
C GLU A 57 23.84 -21.08 -1.55
N ARG A 58 23.71 -19.93 -0.89
CA ARG A 58 24.85 -19.14 -0.40
C ARG A 58 25.62 -19.85 0.69
N LEU A 59 24.96 -20.33 1.75
CA LEU A 59 25.61 -20.87 2.94
C LEU A 59 26.10 -22.32 2.73
N LEU A 60 25.41 -23.09 1.91
CA LEU A 60 25.82 -24.44 1.57
C LEU A 60 26.74 -24.51 0.34
N ASN A 61 26.89 -23.39 -0.39
CA ASN A 61 27.63 -23.31 -1.66
C ASN A 61 27.17 -24.40 -2.68
N ILE A 62 25.87 -24.43 -2.93
CA ILE A 62 25.21 -25.33 -3.91
C ILE A 62 24.31 -24.50 -4.83
N THR A 63 23.87 -25.15 -5.92
CA THR A 63 22.78 -24.66 -6.77
C THR A 63 21.64 -25.64 -6.70
N ILE A 64 20.48 -25.22 -6.25
CA ILE A 64 19.28 -26.06 -6.14
C ILE A 64 18.64 -26.18 -7.51
N LYS A 65 18.48 -27.45 -7.97
CA LYS A 65 17.93 -27.79 -9.30
C LYS A 65 16.49 -28.29 -9.26
N ALA A 66 15.94 -28.46 -8.07
CA ALA A 66 14.56 -28.89 -7.87
C ALA A 66 13.57 -27.88 -8.44
N THR A 67 12.41 -28.35 -8.87
CA THR A 67 11.27 -27.47 -9.12
C THR A 67 10.83 -26.83 -7.81
N LEU A 68 10.64 -25.51 -7.81
CA LEU A 68 10.31 -24.75 -6.62
C LEU A 68 8.82 -24.39 -6.62
N VAL A 69 8.17 -24.60 -5.48
CA VAL A 69 6.78 -24.21 -5.25
C VAL A 69 6.74 -23.29 -4.04
N ASP A 70 6.40 -22.02 -4.28
CA ASP A 70 6.29 -21.02 -3.21
C ASP A 70 4.82 -20.87 -2.77
N THR A 71 4.49 -21.42 -1.62
CA THR A 71 3.11 -21.40 -1.09
C THR A 71 2.65 -20.01 -0.70
N LEU A 72 3.55 -19.03 -0.45
CA LEU A 72 3.18 -17.62 -0.25
C LEU A 72 2.69 -17.00 -1.57
N ALA A 73 3.40 -17.21 -2.67
CA ALA A 73 3.00 -16.72 -3.98
C ALA A 73 1.64 -17.31 -4.41
N LEU A 74 1.47 -18.61 -4.18
CA LEU A 74 0.19 -19.29 -4.40
C LEU A 74 -0.91 -18.78 -3.46
N SER A 75 -0.60 -18.48 -2.21
CA SER A 75 -1.56 -17.90 -1.28
C SER A 75 -2.03 -16.51 -1.74
N TRP A 76 -1.14 -15.67 -2.26
CA TRP A 76 -1.53 -14.39 -2.86
C TRP A 76 -2.40 -14.55 -4.10
N TYR A 77 -2.17 -15.59 -4.87
CA TYR A 77 -2.92 -15.87 -6.10
C TYR A 77 -4.31 -16.46 -5.81
N LEU A 78 -4.37 -17.53 -5.02
CA LEU A 78 -5.60 -18.28 -4.77
C LEU A 78 -6.55 -17.58 -3.79
N TYR A 79 -6.03 -16.74 -2.88
CA TYR A 79 -6.81 -16.09 -1.82
C TYR A 79 -6.65 -14.56 -1.85
N PRO A 80 -7.02 -13.87 -2.96
CA PRO A 80 -6.74 -12.45 -3.17
C PRO A 80 -7.47 -11.51 -2.18
N THR A 81 -8.54 -11.97 -1.54
CA THR A 81 -9.30 -11.23 -0.53
C THR A 81 -8.75 -11.36 0.89
N ARG A 82 -7.82 -12.29 1.10
CA ARG A 82 -7.18 -12.49 2.39
C ARG A 82 -6.20 -11.35 2.68
N SER A 83 -6.26 -10.81 3.90
CA SER A 83 -5.41 -9.67 4.30
C SER A 83 -4.02 -10.08 4.78
N ARG A 84 -3.86 -11.28 5.33
CA ARG A 84 -2.61 -11.81 5.89
C ARG A 84 -2.35 -13.23 5.40
N HIS A 85 -1.17 -13.48 4.88
CA HIS A 85 -0.80 -14.72 4.20
C HIS A 85 0.34 -15.50 4.88
N GLY A 86 0.91 -15.00 5.98
CA GLY A 86 2.00 -15.67 6.69
C GLY A 86 1.58 -16.96 7.38
N LEU A 87 2.53 -17.89 7.58
CA LEU A 87 2.28 -19.21 8.17
C LEU A 87 1.62 -19.16 9.56
N ALA A 88 1.93 -18.13 10.37
CA ALA A 88 1.28 -18.00 11.69
C ALA A 88 -0.25 -17.89 11.57
N VAL A 89 -0.75 -17.14 10.60
CA VAL A 89 -2.19 -16.96 10.38
C VAL A 89 -2.82 -18.18 9.73
N TRP A 90 -2.10 -18.87 8.87
CA TRP A 90 -2.54 -20.17 8.33
C TRP A 90 -2.56 -21.25 9.42
N GLY A 91 -1.60 -21.20 10.37
CA GLY A 91 -1.57 -22.07 11.53
C GLY A 91 -2.81 -21.89 12.44
N GLU A 92 -3.23 -20.62 12.66
CA GLU A 92 -4.48 -20.32 13.37
C GLU A 92 -5.69 -20.99 12.68
N ASP A 93 -5.80 -20.87 11.36
CA ASP A 93 -6.89 -21.49 10.57
C ASP A 93 -6.87 -23.03 10.65
N PHE A 94 -5.69 -23.64 10.70
CA PHE A 94 -5.52 -25.10 10.76
C PHE A 94 -5.50 -25.68 12.19
N GLY A 95 -5.61 -24.82 13.20
CA GLY A 95 -5.49 -25.23 14.61
C GLY A 95 -4.08 -25.73 14.99
N VAL A 96 -3.04 -25.23 14.32
CA VAL A 96 -1.63 -25.52 14.59
C VAL A 96 -0.94 -24.25 15.08
N ALA A 97 -0.55 -24.23 16.35
CA ALA A 97 0.10 -23.06 16.94
C ALA A 97 1.55 -22.94 16.43
N LYS A 98 1.90 -21.79 15.88
CA LYS A 98 3.30 -21.46 15.59
C LYS A 98 4.00 -21.04 16.88
N PRO A 99 5.09 -21.73 17.30
CA PRO A 99 5.85 -21.35 18.49
C PRO A 99 6.36 -19.92 18.38
N LYS A 100 6.19 -19.14 19.47
CA LYS A 100 6.75 -17.78 19.56
C LYS A 100 8.19 -17.88 20.03
N VAL A 101 9.03 -17.02 19.48
CA VAL A 101 10.45 -16.88 19.84
C VAL A 101 10.66 -15.44 20.27
N ASP A 102 11.06 -15.25 21.53
CA ASP A 102 11.31 -13.93 22.10
C ASP A 102 12.79 -13.51 21.99
N ASP A 103 13.71 -14.48 21.97
CA ASP A 103 15.16 -14.26 21.81
C ASP A 103 15.71 -15.21 20.74
N TRP A 104 16.06 -14.65 19.56
CA TRP A 104 16.58 -15.40 18.43
C TRP A 104 18.06 -15.76 18.52
N ASP A 105 18.80 -15.09 19.40
CA ASP A 105 20.25 -15.23 19.43
C ASP A 105 20.73 -16.36 20.35
N ASN A 106 19.90 -16.76 21.34
CA ASN A 106 20.31 -17.65 22.43
C ASN A 106 19.42 -18.90 22.62
N LEU A 107 18.69 -19.34 21.58
CA LEU A 107 17.87 -20.54 21.68
C LEU A 107 18.70 -21.81 21.58
N PRO A 108 18.33 -22.87 22.33
CA PRO A 108 18.82 -24.24 22.06
C PRO A 108 18.42 -24.69 20.66
N VAL A 109 19.24 -25.53 20.03
CA VAL A 109 18.98 -26.02 18.67
C VAL A 109 17.63 -26.78 18.58
N GLU A 110 17.22 -27.42 19.64
CA GLU A 110 15.96 -28.17 19.76
C GLU A 110 14.74 -27.25 19.60
N GLU A 111 14.81 -26.01 20.08
CA GLU A 111 13.74 -25.02 19.93
C GLU A 111 13.61 -24.53 18.48
N TYR A 112 14.72 -24.30 17.78
CA TYR A 112 14.71 -24.02 16.35
C TYR A 112 14.12 -25.20 15.56
N ILE A 113 14.53 -26.43 15.89
CA ILE A 113 13.98 -27.65 15.25
C ILE A 113 12.49 -27.78 15.51
N HIS A 114 12.04 -27.55 16.76
CA HIS A 114 10.61 -27.61 17.10
C HIS A 114 9.81 -26.62 16.27
N ARG A 115 10.26 -25.38 16.21
CA ARG A 115 9.60 -24.31 15.45
C ARG A 115 9.57 -24.63 13.96
N CYS A 116 10.68 -25.01 13.38
CA CYS A 116 10.80 -25.37 11.96
C CYS A 116 9.88 -26.54 11.59
N LYS A 117 9.75 -27.54 12.49
CA LYS A 117 8.79 -28.65 12.32
C LYS A 117 7.34 -28.20 12.29
N GLU A 118 6.96 -27.27 13.16
CA GLU A 118 5.59 -26.73 13.17
C GLU A 118 5.34 -25.87 11.91
N ASP A 119 6.33 -25.12 11.43
CA ASP A 119 6.22 -24.38 10.19
C ASP A 119 6.06 -25.33 8.98
N VAL A 120 6.85 -26.40 8.88
CA VAL A 120 6.67 -27.46 7.87
C VAL A 120 5.29 -28.10 7.98
N ARG A 121 4.80 -28.39 9.20
CA ARG A 121 3.47 -28.97 9.42
C ARG A 121 2.35 -28.06 8.93
N ILE A 122 2.44 -26.76 9.23
CA ILE A 122 1.46 -25.76 8.75
C ILE A 122 1.52 -25.67 7.23
N ASN A 123 2.73 -25.60 6.68
CA ASN A 123 2.95 -25.46 5.23
C ASN A 123 2.52 -26.70 4.45
N THR A 124 2.66 -27.91 5.01
CA THR A 124 2.13 -29.15 4.40
C THR A 124 0.62 -29.06 4.23
N LYS A 125 -0.11 -28.69 5.29
CA LYS A 125 -1.57 -28.51 5.22
C LYS A 125 -1.95 -27.41 4.21
N LEU A 126 -1.19 -26.32 4.17
CA LEU A 126 -1.43 -25.25 3.22
C LEU A 126 -1.22 -25.72 1.78
N TRP A 127 -0.16 -26.46 1.53
CA TRP A 127 0.13 -27.01 0.20
C TRP A 127 -0.95 -28.01 -0.25
N GLU A 128 -1.36 -28.92 0.63
CA GLU A 128 -2.47 -29.85 0.34
C GLU A 128 -3.74 -29.11 -0.05
N LEU A 129 -4.12 -28.06 0.72
CA LEU A 129 -5.27 -27.22 0.40
C LEU A 129 -5.11 -26.46 -0.94
N GLN A 130 -3.94 -25.87 -1.18
CA GLN A 130 -3.66 -25.15 -2.43
C GLN A 130 -3.66 -26.11 -3.63
N LYS A 131 -3.12 -27.30 -3.47
CA LYS A 131 -3.10 -28.32 -4.50
C LYS A 131 -4.51 -28.76 -4.90
N GLU A 132 -5.37 -28.98 -3.92
CA GLU A 132 -6.79 -29.31 -4.18
C GLU A 132 -7.46 -28.21 -5.01
N PHE A 133 -7.25 -26.92 -4.67
CA PHE A 133 -7.76 -25.81 -5.45
C PHE A 133 -7.18 -25.76 -6.87
N LEU A 134 -5.88 -25.97 -7.02
CA LEU A 134 -5.21 -25.96 -8.32
C LEU A 134 -5.69 -27.10 -9.21
N GLU A 135 -5.86 -28.29 -8.66
CA GLU A 135 -6.42 -29.43 -9.39
C GLU A 135 -7.86 -29.14 -9.87
N ALA A 136 -8.70 -28.56 -9.00
CA ALA A 136 -10.08 -28.21 -9.35
C ALA A 136 -10.17 -27.10 -10.39
N LEU A 137 -9.28 -26.07 -10.33
CA LEU A 137 -9.31 -24.94 -11.26
C LEU A 137 -8.68 -25.25 -12.62
N TYR A 138 -7.65 -26.09 -12.66
CA TYR A 138 -6.81 -26.31 -13.85
C TYR A 138 -6.81 -27.75 -14.37
N GLU A 139 -7.65 -28.62 -13.81
CA GLU A 139 -7.74 -30.03 -14.22
C GLU A 139 -6.36 -30.73 -14.27
N GLY A 140 -5.51 -30.46 -13.27
CA GLY A 140 -4.15 -30.98 -13.19
C GLY A 140 -3.10 -30.24 -14.03
N LYS A 141 -3.47 -29.23 -14.80
CA LYS A 141 -2.57 -28.46 -15.70
C LYS A 141 -2.11 -27.15 -15.09
N TYR A 142 -1.62 -27.16 -13.87
CA TYR A 142 -1.22 -25.94 -13.15
C TYR A 142 0.29 -25.69 -13.11
N GLN A 143 1.11 -26.55 -13.71
CA GLN A 143 2.57 -26.42 -13.72
C GLN A 143 3.04 -25.09 -14.30
N ASP A 144 2.48 -24.68 -15.44
CA ASP A 144 2.83 -23.40 -16.08
C ASP A 144 2.53 -22.20 -15.16
N LEU A 145 1.47 -22.28 -14.37
CA LEU A 145 1.16 -21.24 -13.37
C LEU A 145 2.21 -21.23 -12.25
N VAL A 146 2.58 -22.38 -11.72
CA VAL A 146 3.61 -22.48 -10.67
C VAL A 146 4.95 -21.94 -11.19
N GLU A 147 5.35 -22.30 -12.38
CA GLU A 147 6.57 -21.80 -13.03
C GLU A 147 6.51 -20.27 -13.23
N TYR A 148 5.38 -19.76 -13.69
CA TYR A 148 5.17 -18.32 -13.86
C TYR A 148 5.25 -17.56 -12.54
N LEU A 149 4.62 -18.05 -11.47
CA LEU A 149 4.69 -17.45 -10.15
C LEU A 149 6.11 -17.50 -9.57
N THR A 150 6.80 -18.62 -9.74
CA THR A 150 8.21 -18.78 -9.37
C THR A 150 9.10 -17.78 -10.10
N PHE A 151 8.93 -17.64 -11.42
CA PHE A 151 9.63 -16.62 -12.21
C PHE A 151 9.38 -15.21 -11.68
N LYS A 152 8.12 -14.86 -11.40
CA LYS A 152 7.79 -13.55 -10.82
C LYS A 152 8.47 -13.33 -9.48
N MET A 153 8.45 -14.33 -8.60
CA MET A 153 9.10 -14.23 -7.28
C MET A 153 10.62 -14.10 -7.41
N THR A 154 11.23 -14.77 -8.39
CA THR A 154 12.66 -14.65 -8.70
C THR A 154 13.01 -13.23 -9.16
N CYS A 155 12.19 -12.62 -10.04
CA CYS A 155 12.36 -11.23 -10.43
C CYS A 155 12.23 -10.28 -9.23
N ALA A 156 11.26 -10.55 -8.35
CA ALA A 156 11.06 -9.77 -7.12
C ALA A 156 12.25 -9.89 -6.18
N SER A 157 12.76 -11.10 -5.96
CA SER A 157 13.93 -11.38 -5.12
C SER A 157 15.17 -10.63 -5.61
N GLY A 158 15.48 -10.72 -6.90
CA GLY A 158 16.61 -10.02 -7.50
C GLY A 158 16.49 -8.51 -7.41
N GLN A 159 15.30 -7.95 -7.59
CA GLN A 159 15.06 -6.52 -7.43
C GLN A 159 15.23 -6.07 -5.95
N GLU A 160 14.72 -6.86 -5.00
CA GLU A 160 14.83 -6.55 -3.58
C GLU A 160 16.27 -6.66 -3.08
N GLU A 161 17.03 -7.65 -3.53
CA GLU A 161 18.46 -7.82 -3.21
C GLU A 161 19.30 -6.67 -3.75
N LEU A 162 19.09 -6.31 -5.00
CA LEU A 162 19.85 -5.24 -5.64
C LEU A 162 19.50 -3.86 -5.08
N GLY A 163 18.24 -3.58 -4.84
CA GLY A 163 17.75 -2.25 -4.47
C GLY A 163 18.02 -1.17 -5.53
N TRP A 164 17.46 0.00 -5.31
CA TRP A 164 17.65 1.21 -6.14
C TRP A 164 18.54 2.19 -5.41
N LYS A 165 19.61 2.64 -6.06
CA LYS A 165 20.47 3.67 -5.49
C LYS A 165 19.74 5.00 -5.47
N ILE A 166 19.85 5.73 -4.36
CA ILE A 166 19.34 7.09 -4.23
C ILE A 166 20.46 8.08 -3.96
N ASP A 167 20.26 9.30 -4.42
CA ASP A 167 21.03 10.47 -4.02
C ASP A 167 20.41 11.04 -2.74
N GLU A 168 20.97 10.63 -1.59
CA GLU A 168 20.47 11.00 -0.25
C GLU A 168 20.54 12.52 -0.03
N GLN A 169 21.60 13.19 -0.54
CA GLN A 169 21.74 14.64 -0.40
C GLN A 169 20.65 15.37 -1.18
N LYS A 170 20.42 14.98 -2.44
CA LYS A 170 19.39 15.55 -3.26
C LYS A 170 17.99 15.31 -2.68
N ALA A 171 17.77 14.13 -2.08
CA ALA A 171 16.52 13.82 -1.40
C ALA A 171 16.31 14.73 -0.18
N GLN A 172 17.36 14.97 0.60
CA GLN A 172 17.32 15.85 1.76
C GLN A 172 17.05 17.31 1.35
N ASP A 173 17.78 17.83 0.36
CA ASP A 173 17.61 19.20 -0.15
C ASP A 173 16.17 19.42 -0.66
N LEU A 174 15.64 18.45 -1.41
CA LEU A 174 14.26 18.51 -1.89
C LEU A 174 13.23 18.44 -0.75
N LEU A 175 13.50 17.63 0.26
CA LEU A 175 12.63 17.53 1.44
C LEU A 175 12.54 18.86 2.18
N GLU A 176 13.69 19.48 2.46
CA GLU A 176 13.76 20.78 3.13
C GLU A 176 13.02 21.87 2.35
N LEU A 177 13.21 21.92 1.04
CA LEU A 177 12.50 22.85 0.15
C LEU A 177 10.97 22.66 0.23
N MET A 178 10.51 21.39 0.18
CA MET A 178 9.07 21.09 0.24
C MET A 178 8.47 21.37 1.62
N GLU A 179 9.21 21.14 2.70
CA GLU A 179 8.77 21.44 4.07
C GLU A 179 8.64 22.96 4.30
N GLU A 180 9.61 23.74 3.82
CA GLU A 180 9.55 25.21 3.89
C GLU A 180 8.32 25.76 3.13
N ARG A 181 8.07 25.26 1.92
CA ARG A 181 6.88 25.62 1.14
C ARG A 181 5.60 25.19 1.83
N GLN A 182 5.58 24.00 2.43
CA GLN A 182 4.42 23.53 3.19
C GLN A 182 4.10 24.42 4.38
N ASP A 183 5.11 24.87 5.12
CA ASP A 183 4.92 25.75 6.27
C ASP A 183 4.49 27.15 5.83
N THR A 184 5.00 27.65 4.72
CA THR A 184 4.52 28.90 4.10
C THR A 184 3.05 28.80 3.72
N ALA A 185 2.64 27.72 3.05
CA ALA A 185 1.25 27.50 2.65
C ALA A 185 0.33 27.30 3.86
N LYS A 186 0.77 26.61 4.93
CA LYS A 186 0.03 26.50 6.19
C LYS A 186 -0.18 27.87 6.85
N THR A 187 0.87 28.68 6.89
CA THR A 187 0.82 30.02 7.48
C THR A 187 -0.16 30.92 6.72
N ALA A 188 -0.13 30.86 5.39
CA ALA A 188 -1.09 31.58 4.56
C ALA A 188 -2.53 31.14 4.84
N LEU A 189 -2.81 29.84 4.96
CA LEU A 189 -4.15 29.35 5.30
C LEU A 189 -4.57 29.72 6.72
N HIS A 190 -3.68 29.64 7.70
CA HIS A 190 -3.99 30.05 9.08
C HIS A 190 -4.43 31.52 9.18
N SER A 191 -3.95 32.38 8.29
CA SER A 191 -4.33 33.79 8.29
C SER A 191 -5.76 34.05 7.78
N VAL A 192 -6.33 33.12 7.01
CA VAL A 192 -7.67 33.27 6.38
C VAL A 192 -8.71 32.29 6.92
N MET A 193 -8.28 31.19 7.53
CA MET A 193 -9.20 30.24 8.16
C MET A 193 -9.84 30.82 9.43
N PRO A 194 -11.14 30.58 9.70
CA PRO A 194 -11.79 31.03 10.91
C PRO A 194 -11.23 30.31 12.14
N GLU A 195 -11.23 31.02 13.27
CA GLU A 195 -10.97 30.39 14.55
C GLU A 195 -11.97 29.28 14.85
N VAL A 196 -11.51 28.25 15.54
CA VAL A 196 -12.30 27.06 15.83
C VAL A 196 -12.82 27.11 17.26
N PRO A 197 -14.15 27.00 17.48
CA PRO A 197 -14.68 26.95 18.81
C PRO A 197 -14.30 25.68 19.54
N LYS A 198 -13.73 25.79 20.71
CA LYS A 198 -13.41 24.67 21.61
C LYS A 198 -14.46 24.54 22.69
N TYR A 199 -15.15 23.39 22.68
CA TYR A 199 -16.17 23.09 23.68
C TYR A 199 -15.62 22.14 24.74
N SER A 200 -16.14 22.28 25.97
CA SER A 200 -15.99 21.26 27.01
C SER A 200 -17.35 20.63 27.30
N LYS A 201 -17.34 19.34 27.54
CA LYS A 201 -18.54 18.63 27.99
C LYS A 201 -18.71 18.79 29.49
N LYS A 202 -19.90 19.17 29.92
CA LYS A 202 -20.31 19.27 31.31
C LYS A 202 -21.48 18.32 31.51
N SER A 203 -21.43 17.54 32.57
CA SER A 203 -22.52 16.68 33.04
C SER A 203 -23.01 17.10 34.40
N ARG A 204 -24.21 16.68 34.76
CA ARG A 204 -24.80 16.93 36.07
C ARG A 204 -23.83 16.50 37.18
N PRO A 205 -23.54 17.36 38.17
CA PRO A 205 -22.74 17.01 39.33
C PRO A 205 -23.38 15.86 40.12
N LYS A 206 -22.56 14.95 40.64
CA LYS A 206 -23.06 13.83 41.46
C LYS A 206 -23.73 14.30 42.73
N GLU A 207 -23.21 15.40 43.32
CA GLU A 207 -23.72 16.00 44.56
C GLU A 207 -24.02 17.48 44.30
N PRO A 208 -25.17 17.82 43.68
CA PRO A 208 -25.52 19.20 43.39
C PRO A 208 -26.03 19.99 44.62
N PHE A 209 -26.37 19.29 45.70
CA PHE A 209 -26.88 19.92 46.94
C PHE A 209 -25.89 19.76 48.09
N LYS A 210 -25.93 20.72 49.01
CA LYS A 210 -25.26 20.62 50.33
C LYS A 210 -26.08 19.78 51.30
N MET A 211 -25.48 19.48 52.48
CA MET A 211 -26.17 18.73 53.54
C MET A 211 -27.43 19.44 54.09
N ASP A 212 -27.50 20.75 53.96
CA ASP A 212 -28.64 21.59 54.37
C ASP A 212 -29.77 21.67 53.32
N GLY A 213 -29.63 20.94 52.20
CA GLY A 213 -30.60 20.92 51.13
C GLY A 213 -30.48 22.08 50.15
N THR A 214 -29.59 23.07 50.35
CA THR A 214 -29.34 24.15 49.42
C THR A 214 -28.36 23.71 48.30
N LEU A 215 -28.41 24.43 47.15
CA LEU A 215 -27.47 24.12 46.04
C LEU A 215 -26.01 24.36 46.46
N SER A 216 -25.17 23.43 46.16
CA SER A 216 -23.73 23.62 46.25
C SER A 216 -23.21 24.54 45.14
N ALA A 217 -21.99 25.05 45.25
CA ALA A 217 -21.39 25.89 44.21
C ALA A 217 -21.38 25.25 42.83
N VAL A 218 -21.21 23.91 42.73
CA VAL A 218 -21.30 23.16 41.46
C VAL A 218 -22.75 22.94 41.02
N GLY A 219 -23.69 22.82 41.97
CA GLY A 219 -25.12 22.77 41.70
C GLY A 219 -25.68 24.05 41.15
N VAL A 220 -25.25 25.22 41.69
CA VAL A 220 -25.60 26.53 41.15
C VAL A 220 -25.13 26.68 39.70
N ARG A 221 -23.86 26.40 39.45
CA ARG A 221 -23.31 26.48 38.07
C ARG A 221 -24.02 25.53 37.09
N TRP A 222 -24.43 24.35 37.56
CA TRP A 222 -25.20 23.42 36.74
C TRP A 222 -26.61 23.97 36.45
N LYS A 223 -27.26 24.56 37.44
CA LYS A 223 -28.56 25.16 37.26
C LYS A 223 -28.51 26.32 36.22
N GLU A 224 -27.55 27.22 36.37
CA GLU A 224 -27.34 28.34 35.41
C GLU A 224 -27.10 27.78 33.98
N LEU A 225 -26.26 26.76 33.85
CA LEU A 225 -25.96 26.13 32.55
C LEU A 225 -27.19 25.47 31.93
N THR A 226 -27.98 24.74 32.71
CA THR A 226 -29.21 24.09 32.21
C THR A 226 -30.27 25.12 31.83
N GLU A 227 -30.41 26.20 32.58
CA GLU A 227 -31.32 27.30 32.27
C GLU A 227 -30.90 27.98 30.94
N GLU A 228 -29.62 28.29 30.75
CA GLU A 228 -29.07 28.85 29.49
C GLU A 228 -29.39 27.97 28.28
N HIS A 229 -29.28 26.68 28.43
CA HIS A 229 -29.54 25.70 27.36
C HIS A 229 -31.01 25.23 27.29
N LYS A 230 -31.93 25.84 28.07
CA LYS A 230 -33.35 25.44 28.15
C LYS A 230 -33.58 23.98 28.52
N LEU A 231 -32.74 23.43 29.37
CA LEU A 231 -32.79 22.06 29.86
C LEU A 231 -33.33 22.04 31.31
N SER A 232 -33.85 20.86 31.72
CA SER A 232 -34.21 20.64 33.13
C SER A 232 -32.94 20.54 33.99
N PHE A 233 -33.05 21.00 35.27
CA PHE A 233 -31.99 20.80 36.26
C PHE A 233 -31.59 19.30 36.40
N ASP A 234 -32.54 18.39 36.22
CA ASP A 234 -32.34 16.96 36.33
C ASP A 234 -31.85 16.31 35.02
N TYR A 235 -31.43 17.08 34.04
CA TYR A 235 -30.89 16.59 32.79
C TYR A 235 -29.61 15.74 33.03
N GLU A 236 -29.62 14.48 32.64
CA GLU A 236 -28.53 13.51 32.85
C GLU A 236 -27.52 13.43 31.69
N GLY A 237 -27.79 14.12 30.57
CA GLY A 237 -26.91 14.17 29.41
C GLY A 237 -25.73 15.13 29.56
N GLU A 238 -24.90 15.19 28.54
CA GLU A 238 -23.78 16.13 28.47
C GLU A 238 -24.19 17.42 27.77
N VAL A 239 -23.81 18.57 28.35
CA VAL A 239 -23.97 19.89 27.76
C VAL A 239 -22.62 20.37 27.23
N GLN A 240 -22.59 20.82 25.98
CA GLN A 240 -21.38 21.38 25.39
C GLN A 240 -21.29 22.90 25.69
N VAL A 241 -20.25 23.25 26.40
CA VAL A 241 -20.01 24.67 26.80
C VAL A 241 -18.82 25.19 26.00
N LEU A 242 -19.02 26.31 25.29
CA LEU A 242 -17.93 27.01 24.63
C LEU A 242 -16.92 27.53 25.68
N VAL A 243 -15.67 27.05 25.55
CA VAL A 243 -14.60 27.47 26.49
C VAL A 243 -13.79 28.63 25.92
N LYS A 244 -13.41 28.52 24.66
CA LYS A 244 -12.64 29.55 23.95
C LYS A 244 -12.63 29.27 22.45
N HIS A 245 -12.22 30.24 21.68
CA HIS A 245 -11.79 30.02 20.30
C HIS A 245 -10.29 29.73 20.28
N VAL A 246 -9.88 28.86 19.39
CA VAL A 246 -8.46 28.48 19.18
C VAL A 246 -8.08 28.74 17.73
N PRO A 247 -6.79 29.02 17.46
CA PRO A 247 -6.31 29.16 16.09
C PRO A 247 -6.66 27.92 15.25
N PRO A 248 -6.95 28.10 13.95
CA PRO A 248 -7.24 26.99 13.05
C PRO A 248 -6.02 26.09 12.85
N ASN A 249 -6.26 24.89 12.36
CA ASN A 249 -5.22 23.94 11.99
C ASN A 249 -5.38 23.52 10.52
N ALA A 250 -4.56 24.06 9.63
CA ALA A 250 -4.56 23.77 8.21
C ALA A 250 -4.17 22.32 7.87
N SER A 251 -3.67 21.53 8.82
CA SER A 251 -3.43 20.10 8.67
C SER A 251 -4.67 19.25 9.04
N SER A 252 -5.70 19.84 9.63
CA SER A 252 -6.93 19.15 10.01
C SER A 252 -7.91 19.07 8.86
N SER A 253 -8.01 17.90 8.24
CA SER A 253 -8.99 17.65 7.18
C SER A 253 -10.44 17.97 7.59
N LYS A 254 -10.76 17.78 8.89
CA LYS A 254 -12.09 18.13 9.41
C LYS A 254 -12.30 19.64 9.40
N GLN A 255 -11.35 20.42 9.92
CA GLN A 255 -11.49 21.89 9.99
C GLN A 255 -11.52 22.51 8.59
N ILE A 256 -10.71 21.99 7.66
CA ILE A 256 -10.74 22.42 6.26
C ILE A 256 -12.13 22.14 5.65
N LYS A 257 -12.69 20.94 5.87
CA LYS A 257 -14.05 20.61 5.37
C LYS A 257 -15.11 21.52 5.97
N ASP A 258 -15.08 21.71 7.29
CA ASP A 258 -16.03 22.59 7.99
C ASP A 258 -15.96 24.02 7.44
N TRP A 259 -14.75 24.52 7.18
CA TRP A 259 -14.55 25.83 6.56
C TRP A 259 -15.06 25.88 5.11
N LEU A 260 -14.72 24.91 4.25
CA LEU A 260 -15.23 24.82 2.89
C LEU A 260 -16.76 24.76 2.85
N PHE A 261 -17.39 24.00 3.76
CA PHE A 261 -18.85 23.99 3.89
C PHE A 261 -19.42 25.36 4.28
N SER A 262 -18.75 26.09 5.14
CA SER A 262 -19.18 27.46 5.51
C SER A 262 -19.08 28.44 4.34
N LEU A 263 -18.24 28.16 3.36
CA LEU A 263 -18.11 28.90 2.09
C LEU A 263 -19.05 28.39 0.99
N GLY A 264 -19.91 27.40 1.29
CA GLY A 264 -20.87 26.83 0.32
C GLY A 264 -20.35 25.68 -0.52
N TRP A 265 -19.30 24.97 -0.08
CA TRP A 265 -18.79 23.81 -0.81
C TRP A 265 -19.84 22.71 -0.98
N LEU A 266 -20.01 22.26 -2.23
CA LEU A 266 -20.83 21.12 -2.60
C LEU A 266 -19.91 19.96 -3.06
N PRO A 267 -19.69 18.94 -2.21
CA PRO A 267 -18.80 17.82 -2.56
C PRO A 267 -19.32 17.03 -3.76
N ALA A 268 -18.43 16.73 -4.70
CA ALA A 268 -18.71 15.85 -5.84
C ALA A 268 -18.02 14.48 -5.72
N THR A 269 -17.02 14.35 -4.84
CA THR A 269 -16.23 13.13 -4.64
C THR A 269 -16.40 12.61 -3.23
N PHE A 270 -16.67 11.30 -3.10
CA PHE A 270 -16.94 10.65 -1.82
C PHE A 270 -16.14 9.36 -1.69
N LYS A 271 -15.70 9.07 -0.46
CA LYS A 271 -15.22 7.75 -0.07
C LYS A 271 -16.36 7.02 0.62
N PHE A 272 -16.65 5.81 0.14
CA PHE A 272 -17.62 4.92 0.78
C PHE A 272 -16.90 4.10 1.86
N VAL A 273 -17.50 4.02 3.03
CA VAL A 273 -17.04 3.19 4.14
C VAL A 273 -18.10 2.14 4.45
N GLU A 274 -17.77 1.18 5.31
CA GLU A 274 -18.72 0.19 5.80
C GLU A 274 -20.01 0.86 6.26
N GLU A 275 -21.15 0.18 6.12
CA GLU A 275 -22.50 0.70 6.39
C GLU A 275 -23.06 1.73 5.36
N GLY A 276 -22.39 1.88 4.21
CA GLY A 276 -22.88 2.78 3.14
C GLY A 276 -22.70 4.27 3.43
N ARG A 277 -21.98 4.65 4.51
CA ARG A 277 -21.72 6.04 4.84
C ARG A 277 -20.75 6.66 3.85
N GLN A 278 -21.11 7.83 3.32
CA GLN A 278 -20.32 8.61 2.39
C GLN A 278 -19.51 9.69 3.14
N ILE A 279 -18.20 9.71 2.88
CA ILE A 279 -17.31 10.73 3.42
C ILE A 279 -16.84 11.63 2.28
N PRO A 280 -17.21 12.92 2.25
CA PRO A 280 -16.77 13.84 1.20
C PRO A 280 -15.25 13.96 1.19
N GLN A 281 -14.66 14.00 -0.01
CA GLN A 281 -13.23 14.09 -0.23
C GLN A 281 -12.86 15.46 -0.77
N ILE A 282 -11.80 16.07 -0.21
CA ILE A 282 -11.19 17.32 -0.71
C ILE A 282 -10.04 17.04 -1.65
N LYS A 283 -9.48 15.83 -1.62
CA LYS A 283 -8.32 15.39 -2.42
C LYS A 283 -8.58 14.02 -3.03
N ASP A 284 -7.96 13.78 -4.16
CA ASP A 284 -7.84 12.46 -4.78
C ASP A 284 -6.71 11.61 -4.17
N ASN A 285 -6.47 10.44 -4.74
CA ASN A 285 -5.42 9.50 -4.29
C ASN A 285 -3.99 10.02 -4.56
N ASP A 286 -3.82 10.95 -5.49
CA ASP A 286 -2.53 11.58 -5.81
C ASP A 286 -2.25 12.82 -4.95
N GLY A 287 -3.18 13.18 -4.06
CA GLY A 287 -3.11 14.35 -3.20
C GLY A 287 -3.54 15.66 -3.89
N MET A 288 -4.02 15.58 -5.14
CA MET A 288 -4.55 16.73 -5.87
C MET A 288 -5.95 17.06 -5.35
N LEU A 289 -6.35 18.35 -5.45
CA LEU A 289 -7.70 18.73 -5.07
C LEU A 289 -8.74 18.09 -6.00
N CYS A 290 -9.88 17.70 -5.43
CA CYS A 290 -11.03 17.29 -6.22
C CYS A 290 -11.62 18.49 -6.97
N VAL A 291 -12.18 18.25 -8.15
CA VAL A 291 -12.72 19.30 -9.06
C VAL A 291 -13.66 20.27 -8.35
N SER A 292 -14.50 19.80 -7.43
CA SER A 292 -15.40 20.68 -6.67
C SER A 292 -14.66 21.69 -5.77
N VAL A 293 -13.48 21.33 -5.27
CA VAL A 293 -12.64 22.25 -4.46
C VAL A 293 -11.79 23.13 -5.37
N GLU A 294 -11.27 22.61 -6.49
CA GLU A 294 -10.55 23.42 -7.50
C GLU A 294 -11.42 24.54 -8.05
N ASN A 295 -12.70 24.29 -8.29
CA ASN A 295 -13.62 25.32 -8.73
C ASN A 295 -13.81 26.40 -7.64
N MET A 296 -13.91 26.01 -6.37
CA MET A 296 -13.96 26.99 -5.28
C MET A 296 -12.69 27.83 -5.17
N VAL A 297 -11.50 27.24 -5.40
CA VAL A 297 -10.22 27.98 -5.41
C VAL A 297 -10.21 29.07 -6.48
N LYS A 298 -10.83 28.84 -7.64
CA LYS A 298 -10.92 29.84 -8.71
C LYS A 298 -11.76 31.08 -8.27
N ASP A 299 -12.80 30.82 -7.50
CA ASP A 299 -13.72 31.86 -7.04
C ASP A 299 -13.26 32.53 -5.72
N ASN A 300 -12.39 31.84 -4.96
CA ASN A 300 -11.90 32.27 -3.65
C ASN A 300 -10.36 32.16 -3.59
N PRO A 301 -9.62 33.20 -4.01
CA PRO A 301 -8.15 33.17 -4.07
C PRO A 301 -7.47 32.83 -2.73
N GLU A 302 -8.11 33.09 -1.60
CA GLU A 302 -7.63 32.71 -0.27
C GLU A 302 -7.50 31.20 -0.08
N LEU A 303 -8.18 30.40 -0.88
CA LEU A 303 -8.07 28.94 -0.87
C LEU A 303 -6.89 28.40 -1.69
N ALA A 304 -6.15 29.26 -2.42
CA ALA A 304 -5.09 28.81 -3.34
C ALA A 304 -4.04 27.91 -2.67
N SER A 305 -3.66 28.21 -1.43
CA SER A 305 -2.70 27.43 -0.67
C SER A 305 -3.17 25.99 -0.35
N LEU A 306 -4.47 25.66 -0.47
CA LEU A 306 -4.97 24.29 -0.32
C LEU A 306 -4.46 23.37 -1.41
N SER A 307 -4.36 23.85 -2.66
CA SER A 307 -3.81 23.08 -3.78
C SER A 307 -2.36 22.65 -3.51
N GLU A 308 -1.55 23.62 -3.08
CA GLU A 308 -0.14 23.39 -2.78
C GLU A 308 0.03 22.41 -1.59
N LEU A 309 -0.70 22.63 -0.49
CA LEU A 309 -0.70 21.73 0.67
C LEU A 309 -1.13 20.30 0.31
N GLY A 310 -2.05 20.14 -0.63
CA GLY A 310 -2.48 18.85 -1.13
C GLY A 310 -1.31 18.05 -1.67
N VAL A 311 -0.65 18.65 -2.63
CA VAL A 311 0.49 18.06 -3.34
C VAL A 311 1.67 17.82 -2.39
N LEU A 312 2.09 18.86 -1.65
CA LEU A 312 3.28 18.81 -0.78
C LEU A 312 3.19 17.71 0.26
N GLY A 313 2.03 17.53 0.94
CA GLY A 313 1.89 16.50 1.96
C GLY A 313 2.15 15.09 1.44
N HIS A 314 1.68 14.77 0.23
CA HIS A 314 1.93 13.49 -0.40
C HIS A 314 3.40 13.35 -0.88
N ARG A 315 3.97 14.38 -1.49
CA ARG A 315 5.35 14.37 -2.02
C ARG A 315 6.39 14.29 -0.91
N ILE A 316 6.22 15.02 0.18
CA ILE A 316 7.03 14.93 1.39
C ILE A 316 7.01 13.48 1.93
N GLY A 317 5.84 12.85 1.99
CA GLY A 317 5.72 11.46 2.42
C GLY A 317 6.52 10.48 1.56
N ILE A 318 6.56 10.67 0.25
CA ILE A 318 7.36 9.83 -0.66
C ILE A 318 8.86 10.00 -0.37
N VAL A 319 9.35 11.24 -0.30
CA VAL A 319 10.80 11.50 -0.11
C VAL A 319 11.25 11.08 1.28
N LYS A 320 10.45 11.33 2.34
CA LYS A 320 10.71 10.79 3.68
C LYS A 320 10.78 9.27 3.67
N GLY A 321 9.84 8.62 3.00
CA GLY A 321 9.84 7.16 2.85
C GLY A 321 11.10 6.63 2.17
N PHE A 322 11.68 7.34 1.20
CA PHE A 322 12.96 6.99 0.61
C PHE A 322 14.10 7.09 1.64
N LEU A 323 14.22 8.23 2.33
CA LEU A 323 15.27 8.46 3.31
C LEU A 323 15.20 7.50 4.51
N GLU A 324 13.99 7.27 5.04
CA GLU A 324 13.77 6.37 6.18
C GLU A 324 14.02 4.89 5.85
N SER A 325 13.71 4.48 4.62
CA SER A 325 13.91 3.10 4.17
C SER A 325 15.30 2.83 3.59
N ALA A 326 16.08 3.87 3.33
CA ALA A 326 17.40 3.75 2.73
C ALA A 326 18.38 2.97 3.64
N LYS A 327 19.07 2.01 3.04
CA LYS A 327 20.16 1.28 3.68
C LYS A 327 21.42 1.43 2.83
N LYS A 328 22.43 2.12 3.36
CA LYS A 328 23.70 2.39 2.65
C LYS A 328 23.49 3.06 1.28
N GLY A 329 22.52 3.98 1.18
CA GLY A 329 22.19 4.69 -0.07
C GLY A 329 21.34 3.89 -1.06
N PHE A 330 20.69 2.80 -0.62
CA PHE A 330 19.80 2.01 -1.45
C PHE A 330 18.43 1.87 -0.81
N VAL A 331 17.37 1.97 -1.62
CA VAL A 331 16.00 1.69 -1.25
C VAL A 331 15.51 0.42 -1.95
N THR A 332 14.67 -0.34 -1.27
CA THR A 332 14.08 -1.56 -1.82
C THR A 332 12.60 -1.35 -2.11
N ALA A 333 12.17 -1.62 -3.34
CA ALA A 333 10.76 -1.67 -3.69
C ALA A 333 10.15 -3.00 -3.21
N GLY A 334 9.94 -3.11 -1.90
CA GLY A 334 9.48 -4.33 -1.26
C GLY A 334 8.11 -4.78 -1.79
N ILE A 335 7.97 -6.09 -2.04
CA ILE A 335 6.74 -6.69 -2.57
C ILE A 335 5.98 -7.40 -1.45
N GLN A 336 4.68 -7.12 -1.35
CA GLN A 336 3.82 -7.64 -0.29
C GLN A 336 2.58 -8.39 -0.80
N GLY A 337 2.50 -8.67 -2.10
CA GLY A 337 1.39 -9.41 -2.68
C GLY A 337 1.20 -9.17 -4.16
N PHE A 338 0.10 -9.74 -4.68
CA PHE A 338 -0.39 -9.50 -6.02
C PHE A 338 -1.74 -8.77 -6.00
N THR A 339 -2.00 -7.98 -7.04
CA THR A 339 -3.36 -7.54 -7.37
C THR A 339 -4.13 -8.69 -8.03
N ASN A 340 -5.43 -8.54 -8.24
CA ASN A 340 -6.26 -9.51 -9.00
C ASN A 340 -5.81 -9.69 -10.45
N THR A 341 -5.01 -8.78 -11.00
CA THR A 341 -4.40 -8.87 -12.33
C THR A 341 -2.94 -9.34 -12.27
N LEU A 342 -2.51 -9.92 -11.16
CA LEU A 342 -1.16 -10.40 -10.89
C LEU A 342 -0.05 -9.34 -10.96
N ARG A 343 -0.39 -8.05 -10.91
CA ARG A 343 0.62 -6.99 -10.71
C ARG A 343 1.15 -7.05 -9.28
N PHE A 344 2.42 -6.75 -9.08
CA PHE A 344 2.99 -6.65 -7.73
C PHE A 344 2.35 -5.53 -6.92
N LYS A 345 2.04 -5.82 -5.64
CA LYS A 345 1.75 -4.80 -4.62
C LYS A 345 3.05 -4.41 -3.94
N HIS A 346 3.52 -3.21 -4.19
CA HIS A 346 4.72 -2.67 -3.56
C HIS A 346 4.38 -1.94 -2.25
N LYS A 347 5.31 -1.89 -1.31
CA LYS A 347 5.17 -1.14 -0.04
C LYS A 347 6.12 0.07 0.05
N THR A 348 7.16 0.10 -0.75
CA THR A 348 8.13 1.19 -0.85
C THR A 348 8.32 1.53 -2.31
N CYS A 349 8.74 2.74 -2.64
CA CYS A 349 8.90 3.21 -4.03
C CYS A 349 7.61 3.08 -4.86
N VAL A 350 6.46 3.36 -4.24
CA VAL A 350 5.14 3.32 -4.90
C VAL A 350 4.60 4.73 -5.12
N ASN A 351 3.72 4.86 -6.11
CA ASN A 351 3.02 6.11 -6.43
C ASN A 351 3.99 7.28 -6.68
N ILE A 352 5.17 6.98 -7.25
CA ILE A 352 6.12 8.00 -7.68
C ILE A 352 5.45 8.82 -8.78
N PRO A 353 5.34 10.16 -8.62
CA PRO A 353 4.60 10.99 -9.56
C PRO A 353 5.23 10.94 -10.95
N SER A 354 4.40 11.06 -12.00
CA SER A 354 4.91 11.19 -13.37
C SER A 354 5.63 12.53 -13.55
N LEU A 355 6.50 12.63 -14.54
CA LEU A 355 7.26 13.86 -14.87
C LEU A 355 6.36 15.08 -15.07
N ARG A 356 5.12 14.89 -15.53
CA ARG A 356 4.14 15.97 -15.77
C ARG A 356 3.46 16.47 -14.50
N LYS A 357 3.62 15.78 -13.37
CA LYS A 357 3.00 16.16 -12.09
C LYS A 357 3.98 17.01 -11.27
N PRO A 358 3.49 17.93 -10.44
CA PRO A 358 4.36 18.73 -9.57
C PRO A 358 5.32 17.86 -8.76
N TYR A 359 6.58 18.25 -8.72
CA TYR A 359 7.71 17.53 -8.08
C TYR A 359 8.00 16.14 -8.65
N GLY A 360 7.44 15.80 -9.83
CA GLY A 360 7.62 14.47 -10.43
C GLY A 360 9.04 14.27 -10.96
N GLU A 361 9.61 15.25 -11.59
CA GLU A 361 10.98 15.21 -12.13
C GLU A 361 11.99 15.17 -10.98
N GLU A 362 11.83 16.04 -9.99
CA GLU A 362 12.73 16.17 -8.86
C GLU A 362 12.77 14.86 -8.04
N ILE A 363 11.59 14.28 -7.75
CA ILE A 363 11.51 13.01 -6.99
C ILE A 363 12.11 11.85 -7.79
N ARG A 364 11.84 11.77 -9.10
CA ARG A 364 12.43 10.70 -9.94
C ARG A 364 13.93 10.84 -10.07
N SER A 365 14.45 12.06 -10.09
CA SER A 365 15.87 12.34 -10.17
C SER A 365 16.67 12.02 -8.90
N ILE A 366 16.00 11.67 -7.81
CA ILE A 366 16.62 11.07 -6.60
C ILE A 366 17.12 9.65 -6.91
N LEU A 367 16.39 8.90 -7.75
CA LEU A 367 16.82 7.57 -8.18
C LEU A 367 17.97 7.70 -9.16
N THR A 368 19.11 7.09 -8.84
CA THR A 368 20.34 7.26 -9.62
C THR A 368 21.01 5.92 -9.93
N VAL A 369 22.07 5.97 -10.71
CA VAL A 369 22.87 4.81 -11.09
C VAL A 369 23.88 4.44 -10.00
N ARG A 370 24.28 3.17 -9.95
CA ARG A 370 25.27 2.66 -8.96
C ARG A 370 26.68 3.19 -9.22
N LYS A 371 27.03 3.44 -10.49
CA LYS A 371 28.32 3.95 -10.95
C LYS A 371 28.04 4.90 -12.10
N ASP A 372 28.87 5.91 -12.27
CA ASP A 372 28.73 6.90 -13.34
C ASP A 372 28.82 6.30 -14.77
N THR A 373 29.35 5.08 -14.88
CA THR A 373 29.40 4.32 -16.14
C THR A 373 28.12 3.52 -16.43
N ASN A 374 27.14 3.54 -15.53
CA ASN A 374 25.87 2.81 -15.68
C ASN A 374 24.79 3.78 -16.16
N GLU A 375 23.76 3.23 -16.80
CA GLU A 375 22.55 3.94 -17.19
C GLU A 375 21.32 3.25 -16.60
N LEU A 376 20.28 4.03 -16.30
CA LEU A 376 18.95 3.48 -15.98
C LEU A 376 18.22 3.25 -17.31
N VAL A 377 17.88 1.99 -17.56
CA VAL A 377 17.10 1.59 -18.73
C VAL A 377 15.69 1.24 -18.30
N GLY A 378 14.71 1.88 -18.90
CA GLY A 378 13.30 1.59 -18.73
C GLY A 378 12.68 1.15 -20.05
N SER A 379 11.77 0.17 -19.99
CA SER A 379 10.92 -0.21 -21.11
C SER A 379 9.47 -0.27 -20.67
N ASP A 380 8.59 0.16 -21.55
CA ASP A 380 7.15 0.10 -21.32
C ASP A 380 6.46 -0.29 -22.64
N MET A 381 5.39 -1.09 -22.53
CA MET A 381 4.59 -1.46 -23.69
C MET A 381 3.52 -0.40 -23.95
N CYS A 382 3.61 0.23 -25.11
CA CYS A 382 2.57 1.17 -25.53
C CYS A 382 1.20 0.47 -25.58
N SER A 383 0.23 1.02 -24.84
CA SER A 383 -1.16 0.52 -24.84
C SER A 383 -1.26 -0.97 -24.59
N LEU A 384 -0.59 -1.49 -23.54
CA LEU A 384 -0.51 -2.93 -23.23
C LEU A 384 -1.88 -3.61 -23.24
N GLU A 385 -2.88 -3.02 -22.59
CA GLU A 385 -4.23 -3.57 -22.51
C GLU A 385 -4.88 -3.68 -23.90
N ASP A 386 -4.70 -2.68 -24.73
CA ASP A 386 -5.25 -2.68 -26.08
C ASP A 386 -4.52 -3.68 -26.98
N ARG A 387 -3.21 -3.79 -26.89
CA ARG A 387 -2.42 -4.81 -27.61
C ARG A 387 -2.82 -6.23 -27.20
N SER A 388 -3.05 -6.45 -25.92
CA SER A 388 -3.55 -7.74 -25.42
C SER A 388 -4.95 -8.04 -25.95
N LYS A 389 -5.86 -7.06 -25.94
CA LYS A 389 -7.20 -7.18 -26.53
C LYS A 389 -7.10 -7.56 -28.01
N GLN A 390 -6.28 -6.85 -28.79
CA GLN A 390 -6.08 -7.12 -30.21
C GLN A 390 -5.57 -8.55 -30.47
N HIS A 391 -4.64 -9.03 -29.63
CA HIS A 391 -4.14 -10.41 -29.72
C HIS A 391 -5.26 -11.45 -29.61
N TYR A 392 -6.15 -11.30 -28.63
CA TYR A 392 -7.26 -12.23 -28.44
C TYR A 392 -8.40 -12.07 -29.44
N ILE A 393 -8.61 -10.87 -29.99
CA ILE A 393 -9.63 -10.62 -31.00
C ILE A 393 -9.20 -11.03 -32.41
N TYR A 394 -7.90 -10.97 -32.71
CA TYR A 394 -7.38 -11.24 -34.06
C TYR A 394 -7.88 -12.55 -34.70
N PRO A 395 -7.93 -13.70 -34.00
CA PRO A 395 -8.47 -14.94 -34.57
C PRO A 395 -9.97 -14.88 -34.91
N ILE A 396 -10.72 -13.93 -34.33
CA ILE A 396 -12.18 -13.80 -34.45
C ILE A 396 -12.52 -12.72 -35.48
N ASP A 397 -11.85 -11.56 -35.37
CA ASP A 397 -12.06 -10.41 -36.23
C ASP A 397 -10.72 -9.70 -36.59
N PRO A 398 -10.00 -10.25 -37.59
CA PRO A 398 -8.76 -9.64 -38.05
C PRO A 398 -8.96 -8.24 -38.65
N GLN A 399 -10.10 -7.97 -39.27
CA GLN A 399 -10.37 -6.68 -39.92
C GLN A 399 -10.48 -5.55 -38.89
N TYR A 400 -11.12 -5.81 -37.75
CA TYR A 400 -11.13 -4.87 -36.64
C TYR A 400 -9.72 -4.58 -36.14
N VAL A 401 -8.89 -5.60 -35.93
CA VAL A 401 -7.51 -5.42 -35.46
C VAL A 401 -6.65 -4.64 -36.46
N GLU A 402 -6.83 -4.85 -37.75
CA GLU A 402 -6.15 -4.10 -38.81
C GLU A 402 -6.62 -2.63 -38.80
N SER A 403 -7.90 -2.36 -38.63
CA SER A 403 -8.44 -1.00 -38.58
C SER A 403 -7.90 -0.20 -37.39
N VAL A 404 -7.83 -0.79 -36.20
CA VAL A 404 -7.30 -0.12 -34.99
C VAL A 404 -5.80 0.08 -34.99
N ASN A 405 -5.07 -0.61 -35.88
CA ASN A 405 -3.63 -0.42 -36.09
C ASN A 405 -3.31 0.55 -37.24
N THR A 406 -4.32 1.16 -37.84
CA THR A 406 -4.11 2.18 -38.89
C THR A 406 -3.51 3.46 -38.27
N ASP A 407 -2.57 4.06 -38.96
CA ASP A 407 -1.95 5.32 -38.51
C ASP A 407 -3.01 6.41 -38.29
N GLY A 408 -2.93 7.05 -37.11
CA GLY A 408 -3.86 8.09 -36.68
C GLY A 408 -5.16 7.60 -36.06
N TYR A 409 -5.34 6.27 -35.90
CA TYR A 409 -6.48 5.73 -35.12
C TYR A 409 -6.34 6.08 -33.64
N ASP A 410 -7.42 6.61 -33.08
CA ASP A 410 -7.55 6.89 -31.64
C ASP A 410 -8.82 6.20 -31.12
N GLY A 411 -8.67 5.06 -30.45
CA GLY A 411 -9.79 4.25 -30.00
C GLY A 411 -10.69 4.93 -28.96
N HIS A 412 -10.17 5.89 -28.20
CA HIS A 412 -11.00 6.67 -27.26
C HIS A 412 -11.85 7.67 -28.01
N LEU A 413 -11.29 8.30 -29.04
CA LEU A 413 -12.00 9.23 -29.90
C LEU A 413 -13.07 8.53 -30.71
N ASP A 414 -12.75 7.38 -31.31
CA ASP A 414 -13.67 6.54 -32.05
C ASP A 414 -14.86 6.08 -31.18
N LEU A 415 -14.57 5.65 -29.95
CA LEU A 415 -15.61 5.26 -28.99
C LEU A 415 -16.49 6.47 -28.60
N ALA A 416 -15.91 7.64 -28.39
CA ALA A 416 -16.64 8.86 -28.03
C ALA A 416 -17.61 9.28 -29.15
N ILE A 417 -17.18 9.19 -30.44
CA ILE A 417 -18.02 9.47 -31.61
C ILE A 417 -19.11 8.41 -31.74
N THR A 418 -18.74 7.13 -31.73
CA THR A 418 -19.68 6.02 -31.92
C THR A 418 -20.74 5.94 -30.82
N SER A 419 -20.40 6.31 -29.59
CA SER A 419 -21.35 6.39 -28.48
C SER A 419 -22.21 7.65 -28.47
N GLY A 420 -21.98 8.58 -29.38
CA GLY A 420 -22.69 9.86 -29.45
C GLY A 420 -22.34 10.85 -28.33
N MET A 421 -21.21 10.64 -27.64
CA MET A 421 -20.71 11.60 -26.63
C MET A 421 -20.20 12.91 -27.28
N ILE A 422 -19.64 12.82 -28.48
CA ILE A 422 -19.25 13.92 -29.33
C ILE A 422 -19.67 13.64 -30.78
N THR A 423 -19.79 14.69 -31.58
CA THR A 423 -20.05 14.59 -33.03
C THR A 423 -18.78 14.24 -33.81
N GLU A 424 -18.93 13.78 -35.04
CA GLU A 424 -17.80 13.57 -35.96
C GLU A 424 -16.99 14.86 -36.18
N GLU A 425 -17.68 16.02 -36.29
CA GLU A 425 -17.08 17.32 -36.49
C GLU A 425 -16.22 17.77 -35.31
N GLU A 426 -16.71 17.53 -34.07
CA GLU A 426 -15.93 17.75 -32.84
C GLU A 426 -14.73 16.79 -32.75
N GLY A 427 -14.89 15.56 -33.23
CA GLY A 427 -13.80 14.58 -33.33
C GLY A 427 -12.69 15.00 -34.27
N GLU A 428 -13.04 15.51 -35.45
CA GLU A 428 -12.08 16.05 -36.42
C GLU A 428 -11.37 17.30 -35.89
N PHE A 429 -12.08 18.20 -35.20
CA PHE A 429 -11.48 19.34 -34.51
C PHE A 429 -10.48 18.89 -33.45
N TYR A 430 -10.79 17.86 -32.66
CA TYR A 430 -9.89 17.29 -31.64
C TYR A 430 -8.60 16.73 -32.27
N LYS A 431 -8.72 15.97 -33.37
CA LYS A 431 -7.55 15.46 -34.11
C LYS A 431 -6.64 16.60 -34.60
N TRP A 432 -7.26 17.61 -35.19
CA TRP A 432 -6.52 18.80 -35.66
C TRP A 432 -5.83 19.51 -34.48
N TYR A 433 -6.53 19.74 -33.38
CA TYR A 433 -5.97 20.38 -32.18
C TYR A 433 -4.77 19.61 -31.64
N LYS A 434 -4.90 18.27 -31.48
CA LYS A 434 -3.83 17.38 -30.98
C LYS A 434 -2.61 17.33 -31.88
N ALA A 435 -2.78 17.52 -33.18
CA ALA A 435 -1.69 17.54 -34.17
C ALA A 435 -0.92 18.88 -34.20
N ASN A 436 -1.54 19.97 -33.73
CA ASN A 436 -0.98 21.33 -33.86
C ASN A 436 -0.60 21.96 -32.50
N HIS A 437 -0.85 21.29 -31.38
CA HIS A 437 -0.54 21.74 -30.02
C HIS A 437 0.02 20.61 -29.16
#